data_33c0eceb2986784300884bfe40001298
#
_entry.id   33c0eceb2986784300884bfe40001298
#
_cell.length_a   1.000
_cell.length_b   1.000
_cell.length_c   1.000
_cell.angle_alpha   90.00
_cell.angle_beta   90.00
_cell.angle_gamma   90.00
#
_symmetry.space_group_name_H-M   'P 1'
#
loop_
_entity.id
_entity.type
_entity.pdbx_description
1 polymer ?
#
loop_
_entity_poly.entity_id
_entity_poly.type
_entity_poly.pdbx_seq_one_letter_code
_entity_poly.pdbx_strand_id
1 'polypeptide(L)'
;MYNKDNTREADEIFSRILSEMERQGRKYAELTEYLDLPRGTFSSWKAGRSRHFCEHIGAIADFLGVNAEYLINGNIEGKLVENSKEQQLLNYFRKLNVEKQNAVLQNIKWLAE
;
A
#
# COMPACT_ATOMS: atom_id res chain seq x y z
N MET A 1 -22.82 -6.53 -19.64
CA MET A 1 -22.27 -5.58 -20.59
C MET A 1 -21.01 -4.92 -20.03
N TYR A 2 -19.96 -4.92 -20.81
CA TYR A 2 -18.71 -4.37 -20.37
C TYR A 2 -18.77 -2.83 -20.29
N ASN A 3 -18.40 -2.29 -19.16
CA ASN A 3 -18.50 -0.85 -18.90
C ASN A 3 -17.11 -0.21 -18.98
N LYS A 4 -16.93 0.75 -19.87
CA LYS A 4 -15.67 1.47 -20.02
C LYS A 4 -15.25 2.17 -18.72
N ASP A 5 -16.22 2.67 -17.97
CA ASP A 5 -15.96 3.38 -16.73
C ASP A 5 -15.34 2.45 -15.69
N ASN A 6 -15.80 1.19 -15.62
CA ASN A 6 -15.23 0.21 -14.71
C ASN A 6 -13.78 -0.12 -15.05
N THR A 7 -13.47 -0.20 -16.34
CA THR A 7 -12.09 -0.43 -16.79
C THR A 7 -11.19 0.73 -16.39
N ARG A 8 -11.67 1.95 -16.61
CA ARG A 8 -10.93 3.15 -16.29
C ARG A 8 -10.67 3.23 -14.78
N GLU A 9 -11.68 2.94 -13.98
CA GLU A 9 -11.54 2.92 -12.53
C GLU A 9 -10.51 1.89 -12.09
N ALA A 10 -10.56 0.69 -12.66
CA ALA A 10 -9.60 -0.36 -12.33
C ALA A 10 -8.18 0.06 -12.69
N ASP A 11 -8.00 0.69 -13.86
CA ASP A 11 -6.68 1.15 -14.30
C ASP A 11 -6.15 2.24 -13.38
N GLU A 12 -7.01 3.14 -12.92
CA GLU A 12 -6.62 4.19 -11.98
C GLU A 12 -6.22 3.61 -10.64
N ILE A 13 -6.96 2.62 -10.14
CA ILE A 13 -6.63 1.93 -8.90
C ILE A 13 -5.26 1.27 -9.01
N PHE A 14 -5.03 0.54 -10.09
CA PHE A 14 -3.75 -0.14 -10.28
C PHE A 14 -2.59 0.86 -10.41
N SER A 15 -2.83 1.98 -11.07
CA SER A 15 -1.84 3.06 -11.17
C SER A 15 -1.44 3.57 -9.78
N ARG A 16 -2.40 3.71 -8.88
CA ARG A 16 -2.11 4.13 -7.50
C ARG A 16 -1.31 3.07 -6.75
N ILE A 17 -1.63 1.80 -6.97
CA ILE A 17 -0.86 0.69 -6.38
C ILE A 17 0.60 0.74 -6.86
N LEU A 18 0.80 0.90 -8.17
CA LEU A 18 2.16 1.01 -8.74
C LEU A 18 2.92 2.19 -8.17
N SER A 19 2.27 3.35 -8.09
CA SER A 19 2.89 4.55 -7.55
C SER A 19 3.35 4.35 -6.11
N GLU A 20 2.53 3.72 -5.29
CA GLU A 20 2.90 3.44 -3.90
C GLU A 20 4.03 2.43 -3.80
N MET A 21 4.02 1.40 -4.64
CA MET A 21 5.10 0.42 -4.68
C MET A 21 6.44 1.10 -4.99
N GLU A 22 6.43 1.97 -6.00
CA GLU A 22 7.63 2.71 -6.41
C GLU A 22 8.08 3.68 -5.31
N ARG A 23 7.15 4.41 -4.74
CA ARG A 23 7.45 5.36 -3.68
C ARG A 23 8.10 4.69 -2.48
N GLN A 24 7.64 3.50 -2.14
CA GLN A 24 8.15 2.74 -1.00
C GLN A 24 9.35 1.87 -1.34
N GLY A 25 9.70 1.76 -2.61
CA GLY A 25 10.80 0.90 -3.06
C GLY A 25 10.52 -0.57 -2.84
N ARG A 26 9.25 -0.97 -2.87
CA ARG A 26 8.85 -2.36 -2.63
C ARG A 26 8.80 -3.13 -3.92
N LYS A 27 9.17 -4.41 -3.83
CA LYS A 27 9.21 -5.28 -5.01
C LYS A 27 7.86 -5.95 -5.24
N TYR A 28 7.53 -6.15 -6.49
CA TYR A 28 6.27 -6.81 -6.87
C TYR A 28 6.17 -8.21 -6.30
N ALA A 29 7.29 -8.92 -6.22
CA ALA A 29 7.32 -10.25 -5.64
C ALA A 29 6.94 -10.24 -4.15
N GLU A 30 7.29 -9.18 -3.43
CA GLU A 30 6.91 -9.05 -2.03
C GLU A 30 5.39 -8.97 -1.89
N LEU A 31 4.72 -8.26 -2.78
CA LEU A 31 3.27 -8.14 -2.76
C LEU A 31 2.60 -9.48 -3.08
N THR A 32 3.02 -10.15 -4.13
CA THR A 32 2.42 -11.45 -4.48
C THR A 32 2.64 -12.49 -3.41
N GLU A 33 3.81 -12.45 -2.76
CA GLU A 33 4.08 -13.34 -1.64
C GLU A 33 3.16 -13.03 -0.45
N TYR A 34 2.97 -11.76 -0.14
CA TYR A 34 2.07 -11.33 0.91
C TYR A 34 0.64 -11.80 0.67
N LEU A 35 0.20 -11.75 -0.58
CA LEU A 35 -1.15 -12.16 -0.98
C LEU A 35 -1.28 -13.67 -1.20
N ASP A 36 -0.18 -14.41 -1.09
CA ASP A 36 -0.13 -15.84 -1.36
C ASP A 36 -0.60 -16.17 -2.77
N LEU A 37 -0.09 -15.42 -3.73
CA LEU A 37 -0.43 -15.58 -5.15
C LEU A 37 0.78 -16.03 -5.96
N PRO A 38 0.57 -16.68 -7.12
CA PRO A 38 1.67 -17.06 -8.00
C PRO A 38 2.52 -15.85 -8.43
N ARG A 39 3.79 -16.10 -8.63
CA ARG A 39 4.76 -15.06 -8.97
C ARG A 39 4.40 -14.22 -10.18
N GLY A 40 3.81 -14.84 -11.19
CA GLY A 40 3.45 -14.15 -12.43
C GLY A 40 2.18 -13.32 -12.34
N THR A 41 1.49 -13.35 -11.20
CA THR A 41 0.21 -12.66 -11.05
C THR A 41 0.34 -11.15 -11.25
N PHE A 42 1.36 -10.54 -10.65
CA PHE A 42 1.55 -9.11 -10.77
C PHE A 42 1.81 -8.69 -12.22
N SER A 43 2.59 -9.48 -12.94
CA SER A 43 2.87 -9.23 -14.36
C SER A 43 1.60 -9.27 -15.21
N SER A 44 0.69 -10.20 -14.89
CA SER A 44 -0.61 -10.28 -15.56
C SER A 44 -1.44 -9.02 -15.28
N TRP A 45 -1.44 -8.55 -14.05
CA TRP A 45 -2.13 -7.31 -13.70
C TRP A 45 -1.54 -6.11 -14.44
N LYS A 46 -0.21 -6.03 -14.46
CA LYS A 46 0.50 -4.93 -15.11
C LYS A 46 0.26 -4.91 -16.63
N ALA A 47 0.16 -6.09 -17.23
CA ALA A 47 -0.10 -6.21 -18.65
C ALA A 47 -1.58 -6.02 -19.02
N GLY A 48 -2.45 -5.85 -18.03
CA GLY A 48 -3.88 -5.66 -18.25
C GLY A 48 -4.63 -6.94 -18.61
N ARG A 49 -4.00 -8.11 -18.41
CA ARG A 49 -4.65 -9.39 -18.71
C ARG A 49 -5.67 -9.79 -17.66
N SER A 50 -5.52 -9.28 -16.46
CA SER A 50 -6.39 -9.62 -15.34
C SER A 50 -6.55 -8.40 -14.45
N ARG A 51 -7.73 -8.28 -13.85
CA ARG A 51 -8.05 -7.23 -12.88
C ARG A 51 -8.41 -7.81 -11.53
N HIS A 52 -7.95 -9.01 -11.25
CA HIS A 52 -8.22 -9.69 -9.97
C HIS A 52 -7.63 -8.94 -8.77
N PHE A 53 -6.72 -7.99 -9.00
CA PHE A 53 -6.22 -7.15 -7.91
C PHE A 53 -7.38 -6.42 -7.21
N CYS A 54 -8.48 -6.17 -7.90
CA CYS A 54 -9.65 -5.52 -7.30
C CYS A 54 -10.25 -6.34 -6.15
N GLU A 55 -10.06 -7.65 -6.17
CA GLU A 55 -10.53 -8.55 -5.11
C GLU A 55 -9.62 -8.49 -3.88
N HIS A 56 -8.42 -7.93 -4.01
CA HIS A 56 -7.42 -7.90 -2.95
C HIS A 56 -7.11 -6.50 -2.46
N ILE A 57 -7.98 -5.52 -2.75
CA ILE A 57 -7.71 -4.11 -2.42
C ILE A 57 -7.41 -3.92 -0.93
N GLY A 58 -8.21 -4.53 -0.05
CA GLY A 58 -7.98 -4.41 1.39
C GLY A 58 -6.61 -4.93 1.81
N ALA A 59 -6.24 -6.11 1.32
CA ALA A 59 -4.95 -6.71 1.65
C ALA A 59 -3.79 -5.93 1.03
N ILE A 60 -3.97 -5.41 -0.19
CA ILE A 60 -2.96 -4.58 -0.83
C ILE A 60 -2.76 -3.28 -0.05
N ALA A 61 -3.85 -2.67 0.39
CA ALA A 61 -3.78 -1.46 1.20
C ALA A 61 -3.02 -1.72 2.51
N ASP A 62 -3.31 -2.85 3.16
CA ASP A 62 -2.60 -3.25 4.38
C ASP A 62 -1.11 -3.43 4.10
N PHE A 63 -0.77 -4.09 3.01
CA PHE A 63 0.64 -4.30 2.63
C PHE A 63 1.36 -2.97 2.42
N LEU A 64 0.70 -2.04 1.74
CA LEU A 64 1.28 -0.72 1.43
C LEU A 64 1.19 0.26 2.59
N GLY A 65 0.42 -0.06 3.61
CA GLY A 65 0.23 0.83 4.74
C GLY A 65 -0.56 2.08 4.39
N VAL A 66 -1.45 1.98 3.42
CA VAL A 66 -2.32 3.08 3.01
C VAL A 66 -3.78 2.71 3.24
N ASN A 67 -4.65 3.70 3.17
CA ASN A 67 -6.07 3.49 3.30
C ASN A 67 -6.61 2.89 2.00
N ALA A 68 -7.47 1.86 2.11
CA ALA A 68 -8.10 1.26 0.93
C ALA A 68 -8.90 2.30 0.13
N GLU A 69 -9.53 3.24 0.82
CA GLU A 69 -10.27 4.32 0.17
C GLU A 69 -9.36 5.16 -0.72
N TYR A 70 -8.12 5.40 -0.30
CA TYR A 70 -7.16 6.11 -1.13
C TYR A 70 -6.91 5.36 -2.44
N LEU A 71 -6.73 4.04 -2.37
CA LEU A 71 -6.48 3.24 -3.58
C LEU A 71 -7.68 3.26 -4.52
N ILE A 72 -8.88 3.19 -3.97
CA ILE A 72 -10.12 3.12 -4.76
C ILE A 72 -10.49 4.48 -5.34
N ASN A 73 -10.48 5.51 -4.53
CA ASN A 73 -11.02 6.83 -4.88
C ASN A 73 -9.96 7.91 -5.11
N GLY A 74 -8.70 7.63 -4.77
CA GLY A 74 -7.66 8.63 -4.86
C GLY A 74 -7.82 9.74 -3.84
N ASN A 75 -8.41 9.43 -2.68
CA ASN A 75 -8.63 10.42 -1.63
C ASN A 75 -7.32 10.80 -0.97
N ILE A 76 -6.68 11.82 -1.52
CA ILE A 76 -5.39 12.30 -1.05
C ILE A 76 -5.49 12.91 0.34
N GLU A 77 -6.59 13.54 0.66
CA GLU A 77 -6.79 14.15 1.99
C GLU A 77 -6.68 13.12 3.10
N GLY A 78 -7.38 11.99 2.96
CA GLY A 78 -7.30 10.94 3.95
C GLY A 78 -5.90 10.36 4.10
N LYS A 79 -5.13 10.36 3.02
CA LYS A 79 -3.76 9.88 3.06
C LYS A 79 -2.80 10.90 3.66
N LEU A 80 -2.90 12.17 3.25
CA LEU A 80 -1.92 13.20 3.58
C LEU A 80 -2.19 13.90 4.91
N VAL A 81 -3.45 14.22 5.18
CA VAL A 81 -3.80 15.06 6.32
C VAL A 81 -3.72 14.30 7.64
N GLU A 82 -4.32 13.14 7.68
CA GLU A 82 -4.41 12.41 8.94
C GLU A 82 -3.15 11.63 9.28
N ASN A 83 -2.52 11.03 8.28
CA ASN A 83 -1.57 9.96 8.57
C ASN A 83 -0.21 10.08 7.91
N SER A 84 0.11 11.17 7.21
CA SER A 84 1.38 11.18 6.47
C SER A 84 2.58 11.04 7.41
N LYS A 85 2.60 11.76 8.52
CA LYS A 85 3.69 11.65 9.48
C LYS A 85 3.60 10.37 10.30
N GLU A 86 2.39 10.01 10.72
CA GLU A 86 2.17 8.78 11.45
C GLU A 86 2.49 7.57 10.59
N GLN A 87 2.11 7.60 9.30
CA GLN A 87 2.37 6.51 8.39
C GLN A 87 3.87 6.35 8.13
N GLN A 88 4.58 7.46 7.97
CA GLN A 88 6.03 7.43 7.84
C GLN A 88 6.68 6.81 9.08
N LEU A 89 6.22 7.24 10.25
CA LEU A 89 6.71 6.72 11.51
C LEU A 89 6.50 5.22 11.61
N LEU A 90 5.28 4.75 11.29
CA LEU A 90 4.97 3.34 11.32
C LEU A 90 5.80 2.54 10.33
N ASN A 91 6.01 3.06 9.13
CA ASN A 91 6.81 2.38 8.13
C ASN A 91 8.26 2.20 8.59
N TYR A 92 8.85 3.23 9.15
CA TYR A 92 10.21 3.15 9.68
C TYR A 92 10.27 2.24 10.90
N PHE A 93 9.30 2.37 11.80
CA PHE A 93 9.23 1.61 13.03
C PHE A 93 9.17 0.09 12.75
N ARG A 94 8.35 -0.31 11.76
CA ARG A 94 8.21 -1.72 11.40
C ARG A 94 9.49 -2.34 10.86
N LYS A 95 10.39 -1.53 10.32
CA LYS A 95 11.67 -2.01 9.80
C LYS A 95 12.72 -2.24 10.89
N LEU A 96 12.46 -1.76 12.09
CA LEU A 96 13.40 -1.86 13.19
C LEU A 96 13.25 -3.18 13.93
N ASN A 97 14.35 -3.67 14.51
CA ASN A 97 14.26 -4.82 15.42
C ASN A 97 13.63 -4.38 16.74
N VAL A 98 13.30 -5.35 17.60
CA VAL A 98 12.58 -5.07 18.86
C VAL A 98 13.35 -4.11 19.76
N GLU A 99 14.65 -4.27 19.84
CA GLU A 99 15.50 -3.41 20.67
C GLU A 99 15.44 -1.95 20.21
N LYS A 100 15.55 -1.73 18.92
CA LYS A 100 15.47 -0.39 18.34
C LYS A 100 14.07 0.19 18.44
N GLN A 101 13.04 -0.65 18.30
CA GLN A 101 11.65 -0.22 18.49
C GLN A 101 11.44 0.30 19.92
N ASN A 102 11.98 -0.40 20.91
CA ASN A 102 11.88 0.03 22.30
C ASN A 102 12.61 1.36 22.53
N ALA A 103 13.77 1.54 21.91
CA ALA A 103 14.51 2.80 21.99
C ALA A 103 13.72 3.96 21.41
N VAL A 104 13.07 3.74 20.26
CA VAL A 104 12.23 4.77 19.62
C VAL A 104 11.06 5.13 20.53
N LEU A 105 10.40 4.14 21.12
CA LEU A 105 9.27 4.38 22.01
C LEU A 105 9.68 5.21 23.23
N GLN A 106 10.86 4.96 23.79
CA GLN A 106 11.38 5.75 24.91
C GLN A 106 11.62 7.20 24.50
N ASN A 107 12.21 7.40 23.33
CA ASN A 107 12.46 8.75 22.83
C ASN A 107 11.15 9.51 22.58
N ILE A 108 10.16 8.86 21.99
CA ILE A 108 8.88 9.48 21.72
C ILE A 108 8.20 9.85 23.05
N LYS A 109 8.23 8.95 24.02
CA LYS A 109 7.66 9.19 25.33
C LYS A 109 8.31 10.42 25.99
N TRP A 110 9.63 10.48 25.93
CA TRP A 110 10.37 11.61 26.50
C TRP A 110 10.01 12.93 25.84
N LEU A 111 9.89 12.93 24.49
CA LEU A 111 9.54 14.13 23.75
C LEU A 111 8.11 14.58 24.00
N ALA A 112 7.21 13.66 24.34
CA ALA A 112 5.81 13.97 24.59
C ALA A 112 5.53 14.51 26.00
N GLU A 113 6.50 14.39 26.90
CA GLU A 113 6.36 14.86 28.29
C GLU A 113 6.67 16.34 28.46
#